data_b6a2dbc15b6f6390a2124b85fa5e292a
#
_entry.id   b6a2dbc15b6f6390a2124b85fa5e292a
#
_cell.length_a   1.000
_cell.length_b   1.000
_cell.length_c   1.000
_cell.angle_alpha   90.00
_cell.angle_beta   90.00
_cell.angle_gamma   90.00
#
_symmetry.space_group_name_H-M   'P 1'
#
loop_
_entity.id
_entity.type
_entity.pdbx_description
1 polymer ?
#
loop_
_entity_poly.entity_id
_entity_poly.type
_entity_poly.pdbx_seq_one_letter_code
_entity_poly.pdbx_strand_id
1 'polypeptide(L)'
;MQIEKERVISCRGIVKKLNTYIKADKLLILYEAGVQAAIRKEIAAQFPKDAEFVVSDTAPIKTFDNLEAVVRFLYHSGCQKDSVLLVVGNRQVKELGGFIAASYYCGIAYLYVPLTREASLYDTSDSCGVDLMGMPDVLQSCYAPCMVFRDEAVFELSYHDV
;
A
#
# COMPACT_ATOMS: atom_id res chain seq x y z
N MET A 1 25.25 -2.27 7.86
CA MET A 1 23.85 -2.30 7.39
C MET A 1 23.55 -3.69 6.86
N GLN A 2 22.60 -4.33 7.45
CA GLN A 2 22.17 -5.62 6.96
C GLN A 2 21.21 -5.42 5.79
N ILE A 3 21.57 -5.94 4.64
CA ILE A 3 20.68 -5.96 3.49
C ILE A 3 19.78 -7.18 3.67
N GLU A 4 18.51 -6.96 3.90
CA GLU A 4 17.55 -8.05 3.96
C GLU A 4 17.46 -8.72 2.60
N LYS A 5 17.72 -10.02 2.59
CA LYS A 5 17.74 -10.79 1.36
C LYS A 5 16.38 -11.04 0.76
N GLU A 6 15.31 -10.94 1.58
CA GLU A 6 13.96 -11.26 1.14
C GLU A 6 13.01 -10.10 1.42
N ARG A 7 13.02 -9.15 0.51
CA ARG A 7 12.05 -8.05 0.52
C ARG A 7 10.75 -8.45 -0.17
N VAL A 8 10.74 -9.56 -0.88
CA VAL A 8 9.57 -10.06 -1.60
C VAL A 8 9.27 -11.47 -1.13
N ILE A 9 8.04 -11.67 -0.68
CA ILE A 9 7.52 -12.98 -0.37
C ILE A 9 6.49 -13.31 -1.44
N SER A 10 6.80 -14.31 -2.28
CA SER A 10 5.93 -14.74 -3.35
C SER A 10 5.43 -16.13 -3.02
N CYS A 11 4.16 -16.22 -2.66
CA CYS A 11 3.56 -17.48 -2.25
C CYS A 11 2.06 -17.43 -2.48
N ARG A 12 1.51 -18.44 -3.13
CA ARG A 12 0.07 -18.54 -3.32
C ARG A 12 -0.63 -18.63 -1.97
N GLY A 13 -1.59 -17.72 -1.73
CA GLY A 13 -2.31 -17.65 -0.47
C GLY A 13 -1.64 -16.80 0.60
N ILE A 14 -0.57 -16.07 0.27
CA ILE A 14 0.17 -15.25 1.25
C ILE A 14 -0.72 -14.16 1.86
N VAL A 15 -1.69 -13.64 1.12
CA VAL A 15 -2.60 -12.59 1.62
C VAL A 15 -3.43 -13.09 2.82
N LYS A 16 -3.66 -14.39 2.92
CA LYS A 16 -4.34 -14.99 4.07
C LYS A 16 -3.44 -15.17 5.29
N LYS A 17 -2.15 -14.89 5.15
CA LYS A 17 -1.13 -15.14 6.18
C LYS A 17 -0.29 -13.90 6.47
N LEU A 18 -0.79 -12.72 6.14
CA LEU A 18 -0.03 -11.48 6.34
C LEU A 18 0.33 -11.29 7.81
N ASN A 19 -0.54 -11.65 8.73
CA ASN A 19 -0.29 -11.52 10.17
C ASN A 19 0.85 -12.41 10.68
N THR A 20 1.30 -13.39 9.91
CA THR A 20 2.49 -14.18 10.21
C THR A 20 3.76 -13.35 10.00
N TYR A 21 3.75 -12.46 9.03
CA TYR A 21 4.92 -11.67 8.60
C TYR A 21 4.90 -10.25 9.12
N ILE A 22 3.71 -9.66 9.31
CA ILE A 22 3.57 -8.27 9.72
C ILE A 22 3.42 -8.22 11.24
N LYS A 23 4.47 -7.73 11.90
CA LYS A 23 4.51 -7.58 13.37
C LYS A 23 4.70 -6.10 13.66
N ALA A 24 3.62 -5.38 13.77
CA ALA A 24 3.62 -3.94 14.06
C ALA A 24 2.66 -3.67 15.22
N ASP A 25 3.05 -2.75 16.10
CA ASP A 25 2.17 -2.32 17.18
C ASP A 25 0.95 -1.60 16.64
N LYS A 26 1.14 -0.84 15.57
CA LYS A 26 0.05 -0.17 14.87
C LYS A 26 0.25 -0.29 13.36
N LEU A 27 -0.73 -0.90 12.71
CA LEU A 27 -0.79 -1.04 11.26
C LEU A 27 -1.93 -0.15 10.75
N LEU A 28 -1.68 0.54 9.64
CA LEU A 28 -2.71 1.30 8.94
C LEU A 28 -2.80 0.71 7.54
N ILE A 29 -4.01 0.46 7.08
CA ILE A 29 -4.23 -0.26 5.83
C ILE A 29 -4.87 0.66 4.82
N LEU A 30 -4.20 0.83 3.68
CA LEU A 30 -4.65 1.70 2.60
C LEU A 30 -5.02 0.84 1.39
N TYR A 31 -6.28 0.93 0.97
CA TYR A 31 -6.80 0.18 -0.17
C TYR A 31 -7.07 1.08 -1.36
N GLU A 32 -6.80 0.56 -2.54
CA GLU A 32 -7.35 1.11 -3.77
C GLU A 32 -8.86 0.82 -3.82
N ALA A 33 -9.64 1.73 -4.43
CA ALA A 33 -11.10 1.62 -4.44
C ALA A 33 -11.62 0.33 -5.11
N GLY A 34 -10.89 -0.18 -6.10
CA GLY A 34 -11.29 -1.38 -6.84
C GLY A 34 -10.95 -2.70 -6.18
N VAL A 35 -10.42 -2.70 -4.97
CA VAL A 35 -10.08 -3.94 -4.28
C VAL A 35 -11.34 -4.74 -3.97
N GLN A 36 -11.34 -6.02 -4.33
CA GLN A 36 -12.48 -6.89 -4.09
C GLN A 36 -12.80 -7.05 -2.62
N ALA A 37 -14.09 -7.10 -2.30
CA ALA A 37 -14.57 -7.22 -0.92
C ALA A 37 -14.00 -8.47 -0.23
N ALA A 38 -13.82 -9.56 -0.96
CA ALA A 38 -13.26 -10.79 -0.39
C ALA A 38 -11.81 -10.60 0.09
N ILE A 39 -11.00 -9.88 -0.68
CA ILE A 39 -9.61 -9.58 -0.31
C ILE A 39 -9.58 -8.66 0.90
N ARG A 40 -10.39 -7.62 0.91
CA ARG A 40 -10.48 -6.69 2.04
C ARG A 40 -10.89 -7.39 3.33
N LYS A 41 -11.91 -8.24 3.26
CA LYS A 41 -12.38 -9.00 4.42
C LYS A 41 -11.30 -9.91 4.97
N GLU A 42 -10.57 -10.58 4.08
CA GLU A 42 -9.50 -11.49 4.46
C GLU A 42 -8.37 -10.75 5.20
N ILE A 43 -7.99 -9.58 4.69
CA ILE A 43 -6.95 -8.77 5.32
C ILE A 43 -7.46 -8.20 6.65
N ALA A 44 -8.65 -7.61 6.65
CA ALA A 44 -9.21 -6.99 7.85
C ALA A 44 -9.38 -7.99 9.00
N ALA A 45 -9.74 -9.22 8.69
CA ALA A 45 -9.92 -10.28 9.70
C ALA A 45 -8.62 -10.59 10.43
N GLN A 46 -7.47 -10.40 9.78
CA GLN A 46 -6.16 -10.64 10.38
C GLN A 46 -5.71 -9.49 11.29
N PHE A 47 -6.27 -8.30 11.09
CA PHE A 47 -5.87 -7.07 11.82
C PHE A 47 -7.11 -6.34 12.35
N PRO A 48 -7.88 -6.98 13.25
CA PRO A 48 -9.19 -6.44 13.66
C PRO A 48 -9.13 -5.15 14.46
N LYS A 49 -7.95 -4.79 14.98
CA LYS A 49 -7.77 -3.56 15.78
C LYS A 49 -7.19 -2.42 14.97
N ASP A 50 -6.83 -2.66 13.71
CA ASP A 50 -6.13 -1.69 12.90
C ASP A 50 -7.08 -0.95 11.96
N ALA A 51 -6.76 0.30 11.69
CA ALA A 51 -7.61 1.19 10.89
C ALA A 51 -7.40 0.96 9.39
N GLU A 52 -8.46 1.12 8.63
CA GLU A 52 -8.47 0.96 7.17
C GLU A 52 -8.98 2.22 6.50
N PHE A 53 -8.48 2.49 5.29
CA PHE A 53 -8.93 3.60 4.46
C PHE A 53 -8.93 3.19 2.99
N VAL A 54 -9.97 3.60 2.25
CA VAL A 54 -10.08 3.35 0.80
C VAL A 54 -9.86 4.66 0.06
N VAL A 55 -8.86 4.69 -0.82
CA VAL A 55 -8.57 5.88 -1.62
C VAL A 55 -9.64 6.04 -2.70
N SER A 56 -10.18 7.26 -2.84
CA SER A 56 -11.18 7.56 -3.86
C SER A 56 -10.59 7.46 -5.26
N ASP A 57 -11.33 6.86 -6.18
CA ASP A 57 -10.98 6.75 -7.60
C ASP A 57 -11.91 7.60 -8.51
N THR A 58 -12.66 8.52 -7.93
CA THR A 58 -13.54 9.44 -8.70
C THR A 58 -12.73 10.40 -9.57
N ALA A 59 -11.43 10.50 -9.33
CA ALA A 59 -10.43 11.24 -10.08
C ALA A 59 -9.16 10.40 -10.14
N PRO A 60 -8.13 10.83 -10.85
CA PRO A 60 -6.82 10.15 -10.79
C PRO A 60 -6.37 9.98 -9.33
N ILE A 61 -5.75 8.83 -9.03
CA ILE A 61 -5.44 8.46 -7.64
C ILE A 61 -4.38 9.39 -7.03
N LYS A 62 -3.34 9.74 -7.80
CA LYS A 62 -2.19 10.49 -7.28
C LYS A 62 -2.44 12.00 -7.26
N THR A 63 -3.51 12.44 -6.64
CA THR A 63 -3.88 13.85 -6.52
C THR A 63 -3.56 14.41 -5.15
N PHE A 64 -3.47 15.74 -5.05
CA PHE A 64 -3.32 16.39 -3.75
C PHE A 64 -4.52 16.17 -2.85
N ASP A 65 -5.72 16.06 -3.41
CA ASP A 65 -6.92 15.75 -2.62
C ASP A 65 -6.80 14.40 -1.94
N ASN A 66 -6.36 13.38 -2.66
CA ASN A 66 -6.14 12.06 -2.09
C ASN A 66 -4.94 12.05 -1.14
N LEU A 67 -3.90 12.80 -1.45
CA LEU A 67 -2.77 12.98 -0.54
C LEU A 67 -3.25 13.50 0.81
N GLU A 68 -4.03 14.58 0.79
CA GLU A 68 -4.56 15.17 2.03
C GLU A 68 -5.48 14.18 2.76
N ALA A 69 -6.35 13.50 2.04
CA ALA A 69 -7.29 12.55 2.64
C ALA A 69 -6.56 11.42 3.37
N VAL A 70 -5.52 10.87 2.75
CA VAL A 70 -4.74 9.78 3.35
C VAL A 70 -3.93 10.30 4.55
N VAL A 71 -3.31 11.47 4.44
CA VAL A 71 -2.57 12.04 5.55
C VAL A 71 -3.49 12.33 6.74
N ARG A 72 -4.69 12.84 6.49
CA ARG A 72 -5.71 13.01 7.54
C ARG A 72 -6.08 11.69 8.20
N PHE A 73 -6.25 10.64 7.40
CA PHE A 73 -6.52 9.31 7.93
C PHE A 73 -5.39 8.83 8.87
N LEU A 74 -4.15 8.99 8.45
CA LEU A 74 -3.00 8.61 9.27
C LEU A 74 -2.98 9.40 10.58
N TYR A 75 -3.16 10.69 10.50
CA TYR A 75 -3.14 11.57 11.67
C TYR A 75 -4.26 11.24 12.65
N HIS A 76 -5.49 11.13 12.16
CA HIS A 76 -6.66 10.85 13.02
C HIS A 76 -6.66 9.41 13.57
N SER A 77 -5.98 8.50 12.90
CA SER A 77 -5.82 7.12 13.39
C SER A 77 -4.69 6.98 14.40
N GLY A 78 -4.00 8.08 14.73
CA GLY A 78 -2.92 8.04 15.70
C GLY A 78 -1.62 7.44 15.17
N CYS A 79 -1.36 7.58 13.87
CA CYS A 79 -0.13 7.10 13.26
C CYS A 79 1.08 7.78 13.90
N GLN A 80 2.06 6.98 14.31
CA GLN A 80 3.31 7.43 14.90
C GLN A 80 4.47 7.03 13.98
N LYS A 81 5.67 7.48 14.32
CA LYS A 81 6.86 7.17 13.53
C LYS A 81 7.16 5.67 13.40
N ASP A 82 6.79 4.89 14.39
CA ASP A 82 6.97 3.44 14.41
C ASP A 82 5.78 2.66 13.87
N SER A 83 4.73 3.36 13.43
CA SER A 83 3.60 2.73 12.75
C SER A 83 4.02 2.22 11.36
N VAL A 84 3.24 1.28 10.84
CA VAL A 84 3.50 0.67 9.53
C VAL A 84 2.28 0.87 8.63
N LEU A 85 2.50 1.27 7.39
CA LEU A 85 1.46 1.44 6.39
C LEU A 85 1.46 0.22 5.46
N LEU A 86 0.33 -0.46 5.35
CA LEU A 86 0.15 -1.53 4.38
C LEU A 86 -0.67 -0.98 3.21
N VAL A 87 -0.09 -0.98 2.02
CA VAL A 87 -0.74 -0.50 0.80
C VAL A 87 -1.18 -1.70 -0.04
N VAL A 88 -2.47 -1.74 -0.36
CA VAL A 88 -3.08 -2.83 -1.13
C VAL A 88 -3.71 -2.23 -2.38
N GLY A 89 -3.16 -2.53 -3.54
CA GLY A 89 -3.68 -1.96 -4.79
C GLY A 89 -2.68 -2.06 -5.92
N ASN A 90 -2.93 -1.28 -6.96
CA ASN A 90 -2.09 -1.23 -8.14
C ASN A 90 -1.02 -0.14 -8.02
N ARG A 91 -0.31 0.12 -9.11
CA ARG A 91 0.87 0.97 -9.11
C ARG A 91 0.60 2.39 -8.59
N GLN A 92 -0.53 3.00 -8.97
CA GLN A 92 -0.80 4.39 -8.58
C GLN A 92 -0.97 4.55 -7.08
N VAL A 93 -1.71 3.66 -6.42
CA VAL A 93 -1.87 3.74 -4.97
C VAL A 93 -0.56 3.43 -4.24
N LYS A 94 0.26 2.55 -4.81
CA LYS A 94 1.59 2.28 -4.27
C LYS A 94 2.46 3.55 -4.32
N GLU A 95 2.46 4.25 -5.45
CA GLU A 95 3.27 5.46 -5.61
C GLU A 95 2.77 6.59 -4.70
N LEU A 96 1.48 6.75 -4.55
CA LEU A 96 0.90 7.71 -3.61
C LEU A 96 1.24 7.33 -2.17
N GLY A 97 1.00 6.09 -1.79
CA GLY A 97 1.26 5.60 -0.43
C GLY A 97 2.74 5.67 -0.07
N GLY A 98 3.61 5.34 -1.02
CA GLY A 98 5.06 5.44 -0.82
C GLY A 98 5.52 6.87 -0.61
N PHE A 99 4.99 7.81 -1.37
CA PHE A 99 5.30 9.23 -1.19
C PHE A 99 4.86 9.72 0.20
N ILE A 100 3.66 9.34 0.62
CA ILE A 100 3.14 9.70 1.94
C ILE A 100 4.00 9.07 3.04
N ALA A 101 4.31 7.79 2.92
CA ALA A 101 5.15 7.09 3.90
C ALA A 101 6.53 7.73 4.02
N ALA A 102 7.12 8.14 2.90
CA ALA A 102 8.43 8.81 2.88
C ALA A 102 8.41 10.15 3.60
N SER A 103 7.27 10.84 3.58
CA SER A 103 7.15 12.21 4.08
C SER A 103 6.61 12.29 5.51
N TYR A 104 5.80 11.32 5.92
CA TYR A 104 5.13 11.34 7.22
C TYR A 104 6.16 11.10 8.33
N TYR A 105 6.32 12.08 9.22
CA TYR A 105 7.35 12.06 10.27
C TYR A 105 8.77 11.74 9.76
N CYS A 106 9.11 12.23 8.58
CA CYS A 106 10.40 11.95 7.93
C CYS A 106 10.60 10.48 7.56
N GLY A 107 9.51 9.74 7.47
CA GLY A 107 9.51 8.38 6.99
C GLY A 107 8.92 7.38 7.97
N ILE A 108 7.90 6.66 7.52
CA ILE A 108 7.38 5.47 8.20
C ILE A 108 7.56 4.28 7.26
N ALA A 109 7.69 3.09 7.82
CA ALA A 109 7.78 1.89 7.00
C ALA A 109 6.47 1.64 6.26
N TYR A 110 6.56 1.19 4.99
CA TYR A 110 5.36 0.71 4.30
C TYR A 110 5.61 -0.64 3.64
N LEU A 111 4.54 -1.39 3.49
CA LEU A 111 4.50 -2.71 2.89
C LEU A 111 3.52 -2.67 1.73
N TYR A 112 3.69 -3.55 0.76
CA TYR A 112 2.88 -3.51 -0.45
C TYR A 112 2.34 -4.88 -0.85
N VAL A 113 1.05 -4.90 -1.20
CA VAL A 113 0.38 -6.05 -1.80
C VAL A 113 -0.11 -5.63 -3.19
N PRO A 114 0.61 -6.01 -4.27
CA PRO A 114 0.12 -5.75 -5.62
C PRO A 114 -1.09 -6.62 -5.94
N LEU A 115 -2.08 -6.06 -6.64
CA LEU A 115 -3.31 -6.78 -7.00
C LEU A 115 -3.24 -7.48 -8.34
N THR A 116 -2.31 -7.06 -9.22
CA THR A 116 -2.20 -7.61 -10.57
C THR A 116 -0.75 -7.97 -10.88
N ARG A 117 -0.57 -8.84 -11.88
CA ARG A 117 0.79 -9.17 -12.35
C ARG A 117 1.52 -7.96 -12.88
N GLU A 118 0.80 -7.06 -13.56
CA GLU A 118 1.39 -5.82 -14.05
C GLU A 118 1.94 -4.98 -12.89
N ALA A 119 1.16 -4.80 -11.84
CA ALA A 119 1.60 -4.06 -10.66
C ALA A 119 2.81 -4.73 -10.00
N SER A 120 2.89 -6.06 -10.04
CA SER A 120 4.02 -6.78 -9.44
C SER A 120 5.35 -6.55 -10.16
N LEU A 121 5.32 -6.10 -11.42
CA LEU A 121 6.54 -5.79 -12.15
C LEU A 121 7.28 -4.57 -11.57
N TYR A 122 6.57 -3.72 -10.84
CA TYR A 122 7.09 -2.48 -10.27
C TYR A 122 7.03 -2.47 -8.75
N ASP A 123 6.75 -3.59 -8.12
CA ASP A 123 6.41 -3.65 -6.71
C ASP A 123 7.59 -3.38 -5.76
N THR A 124 8.82 -3.55 -6.22
CA THR A 124 10.01 -3.21 -5.43
C THR A 124 10.59 -1.85 -5.77
N SER A 125 10.00 -1.13 -6.72
CA SER A 125 10.46 0.19 -7.14
C SER A 125 10.39 1.19 -5.99
N ASP A 126 11.38 2.07 -5.91
CA ASP A 126 11.39 3.19 -4.98
C ASP A 126 10.69 4.44 -5.53
N SER A 127 10.20 4.38 -6.76
CA SER A 127 9.54 5.51 -7.41
C SER A 127 8.21 5.82 -6.74
N CYS A 128 8.02 7.04 -6.30
CA CYS A 128 6.74 7.50 -5.73
C CYS A 128 6.56 9.00 -5.98
N GLY A 129 5.31 9.46 -5.96
CA GLY A 129 5.04 10.84 -6.28
C GLY A 129 3.56 11.20 -6.29
N VAL A 130 3.31 12.48 -6.51
CA VAL A 130 1.98 13.07 -6.59
C VAL A 130 1.91 14.00 -7.80
N ASP A 131 0.78 13.96 -8.49
CA ASP A 131 0.51 14.76 -9.68
C ASP A 131 -0.06 16.12 -9.29
N LEU A 132 0.20 17.13 -10.10
CA LEU A 132 -0.37 18.46 -9.92
C LEU A 132 -1.09 18.87 -11.20
N MET A 133 -2.40 19.12 -11.10
CA MET A 133 -3.21 19.66 -12.20
C MET A 133 -3.03 18.88 -13.51
N GLY A 134 -2.99 17.55 -13.42
CA GLY A 134 -2.80 16.66 -14.56
C GLY A 134 -1.35 16.49 -15.00
N MET A 135 -0.40 17.19 -14.40
CA MET A 135 1.02 16.99 -14.66
C MET A 135 1.55 15.88 -13.76
N PRO A 136 2.08 14.78 -14.33
CA PRO A 136 2.47 13.64 -13.54
C PRO A 136 3.73 13.92 -12.71
N ASP A 137 3.73 13.36 -11.49
CA ASP A 137 4.88 13.29 -10.60
C ASP A 137 5.62 14.63 -10.39
N VAL A 138 4.85 15.71 -10.16
CA VAL A 138 5.43 17.02 -9.86
C VAL A 138 6.19 16.98 -8.53
N LEU A 139 5.63 16.30 -7.55
CA LEU A 139 6.36 15.97 -6.32
C LEU A 139 6.77 14.50 -6.38
N GLN A 140 8.04 14.24 -6.19
CA GLN A 140 8.60 12.89 -6.26
C GLN A 140 9.47 12.60 -5.05
N SER A 141 9.59 11.32 -4.73
CA SER A 141 10.51 10.81 -3.74
C SER A 141 10.99 9.43 -4.15
N CYS A 142 12.07 8.98 -3.53
CA CYS A 142 12.61 7.63 -3.72
C CYS A 142 12.44 6.88 -2.42
N TYR A 143 11.45 6.00 -2.36
CA TYR A 143 11.13 5.28 -1.12
C TYR A 143 10.51 3.92 -1.46
N ALA A 144 11.27 2.87 -1.25
CA ALA A 144 10.84 1.51 -1.56
C ALA A 144 10.05 0.90 -0.40
N PRO A 145 9.11 -0.02 -0.69
CA PRO A 145 8.46 -0.77 0.37
C PRO A 145 9.47 -1.66 1.10
N CYS A 146 9.27 -1.83 2.41
CA CYS A 146 10.12 -2.71 3.21
C CYS A 146 9.91 -4.18 2.85
N MET A 147 8.67 -4.56 2.53
CA MET A 147 8.32 -5.90 2.08
C MET A 147 7.21 -5.82 1.04
N VAL A 148 7.20 -6.79 0.14
CA VAL A 148 6.17 -6.97 -0.88
C VAL A 148 5.62 -8.39 -0.75
N PHE A 149 4.31 -8.53 -0.81
CA PHE A 149 3.63 -9.81 -0.73
C PHE A 149 2.92 -10.11 -2.06
N ARG A 150 3.49 -11.01 -2.85
CA ARG A 150 2.92 -11.44 -4.14
C ARG A 150 2.07 -12.68 -3.96
N ASP A 151 0.82 -12.60 -4.38
CA ASP A 151 -0.12 -13.71 -4.26
C ASP A 151 -0.77 -13.98 -5.61
N GLU A 152 -0.43 -15.11 -6.24
CA GLU A 152 -1.00 -15.51 -7.52
C GLU A 152 -2.52 -15.67 -7.45
N ALA A 153 -3.05 -16.11 -6.32
CA ALA A 153 -4.50 -16.24 -6.15
C ALA A 153 -5.20 -14.89 -6.24
N VAL A 154 -4.55 -13.83 -5.72
CA VAL A 154 -5.06 -12.45 -5.82
C VAL A 154 -5.01 -11.97 -7.28
N PHE A 155 -3.92 -12.25 -7.99
CA PHE A 155 -3.79 -11.86 -9.40
C PHE A 155 -4.87 -12.54 -10.26
N GLU A 156 -5.15 -13.80 -10.03
CA GLU A 156 -6.19 -14.55 -10.73
C GLU A 156 -7.59 -13.99 -10.47
N LEU A 157 -7.88 -13.63 -9.22
CA LEU A 157 -9.13 -12.99 -8.83
C LEU A 157 -9.34 -11.68 -9.57
N SER A 158 -8.32 -10.83 -9.58
CA SER A 158 -8.38 -9.52 -10.24
C SER A 158 -8.58 -9.66 -11.75
N TYR A 159 -8.01 -10.70 -12.36
CA TYR A 159 -8.16 -10.96 -13.79
C TYR A 159 -9.59 -11.39 -14.14
N HIS A 160 -10.20 -12.26 -13.34
CA HIS A 160 -11.52 -12.81 -13.62
C HIS A 160 -12.67 -11.86 -13.28
N ASP A 161 -12.40 -10.79 -12.56
CA ASP A 161 -13.41 -9.84 -12.11
C ASP A 161 -13.50 -8.59 -13.01
N VAL A 162 -12.95 -8.67 -14.17
CA VAL A 162 -13.00 -7.58 -15.17
C VAL A 162 -14.29 -7.63 -15.95
#